data_c992eb1c6fdee324244d2d998264be24
#
_entry.id   c992eb1c6fdee324244d2d998264be24
#
_cell.length_a   1.000
_cell.length_b   1.000
_cell.length_c   1.000
_cell.angle_alpha   90.00
_cell.angle_beta   90.00
_cell.angle_gamma   90.00
#
_symmetry.space_group_name_H-M   'P 1'
#
loop_
_entity.id
_entity.type
_entity.pdbx_description
1 polymer ?
#
loop_
_entity_poly.entity_id
_entity_poly.type
_entity_poly.pdbx_seq_one_letter_code
_entity_poly.pdbx_strand_id
1 'polypeptide(L)'
;MNSDKAQHILVTAPLGFGGITSMMINIQKNLDRDKLNFDYLVLHDRHEDLEDIVLGMGSKKIVASADDVRNKFLRGITRWYRLYRTFKDNNIKVLHLNGGPSSDMNIVFLAKLAGVKHVTFHTHNAGSAVYRNKISVIMSNAYKPLMPAFVDSFWACSSLAAQFSFPKKIVVNQVYKFIPNGIALEKYAFDLTIREKVRRDLGVENKFVIGHAGRFN
;
A
#
# COMPACT_ATOMS: atom_id res chain seq x y z
N MET A 1 -6.26 -28.97 16.95
CA MET A 1 -6.05 -27.95 15.89
C MET A 1 -6.88 -26.73 16.30
N ASN A 2 -6.27 -25.69 16.84
CA ASN A 2 -6.97 -24.46 17.21
C ASN A 2 -7.18 -23.62 15.93
N SER A 3 -8.38 -23.70 15.37
CA SER A 3 -8.73 -23.17 14.05
C SER A 3 -9.55 -21.88 14.05
N ASP A 4 -9.67 -21.17 15.18
CA ASP A 4 -10.73 -20.15 15.29
C ASP A 4 -10.25 -18.70 15.38
N LYS A 5 -9.01 -18.41 14.95
CA LYS A 5 -8.58 -17.00 14.83
C LYS A 5 -8.25 -16.68 13.37
N ALA A 6 -8.86 -15.60 12.87
CA ALA A 6 -8.55 -15.07 11.55
C ALA A 6 -7.04 -14.92 11.33
N GLN A 7 -6.55 -15.32 10.16
CA GLN A 7 -5.17 -15.07 9.78
C GLN A 7 -5.00 -13.58 9.48
N HIS A 8 -4.06 -12.92 10.15
CA HIS A 8 -3.74 -11.52 9.89
C HIS A 8 -2.58 -11.41 8.92
N ILE A 9 -2.77 -10.62 7.86
CA ILE A 9 -1.75 -10.23 6.90
C ILE A 9 -1.35 -8.78 7.22
N LEU A 10 -0.05 -8.55 7.39
CA LEU A 10 0.46 -7.19 7.55
C LEU A 10 0.54 -6.51 6.18
N VAL A 11 -0.15 -5.40 6.02
CA VAL A 11 -0.12 -4.59 4.81
C VAL A 11 0.58 -3.26 5.06
N THR A 12 1.40 -2.81 4.12
CA THR A 12 1.95 -1.46 4.15
C THR A 12 1.02 -0.54 3.38
N ALA A 13 0.33 0.33 4.07
CA ALA A 13 -0.45 1.40 3.44
C ALA A 13 -0.52 2.58 4.41
N PRO A 14 -0.38 3.82 3.92
CA PRO A 14 -0.73 4.98 4.74
C PRO A 14 -2.22 4.89 5.08
N LEU A 15 -2.64 5.46 6.20
CA LEU A 15 -4.05 5.46 6.63
C LEU A 15 -4.77 6.79 6.30
N GLY A 16 -4.10 7.68 5.56
CA GLY A 16 -4.70 8.88 4.99
C GLY A 16 -5.44 8.64 3.68
N PHE A 17 -6.12 9.67 3.17
CA PHE A 17 -6.78 9.61 1.87
C PHE A 17 -5.79 9.30 0.74
N GLY A 18 -6.02 8.22 0.03
CA GLY A 18 -5.17 7.79 -1.08
C GLY A 18 -5.68 6.55 -1.78
N GLY A 19 -5.27 6.35 -3.04
CA GLY A 19 -5.73 5.23 -3.86
C GLY A 19 -5.37 3.87 -3.28
N ILE A 20 -4.18 3.71 -2.71
CA ILE A 20 -3.73 2.45 -2.10
C ILE A 20 -4.59 2.13 -0.88
N THR A 21 -4.78 3.10 0.02
CA THR A 21 -5.57 2.92 1.24
C THR A 21 -7.02 2.58 0.90
N SER A 22 -7.63 3.33 -0.01
CA SER A 22 -9.00 3.09 -0.46
C SER A 22 -9.16 1.70 -1.08
N MET A 23 -8.20 1.25 -1.89
CA MET A 23 -8.19 -0.09 -2.46
C MET A 23 -8.09 -1.16 -1.37
N MET A 24 -7.16 -1.02 -0.41
CA MET A 24 -7.01 -1.99 0.67
C MET A 24 -8.25 -2.08 1.55
N ILE A 25 -8.89 -0.95 1.86
CA ILE A 25 -10.18 -0.90 2.58
C ILE A 25 -11.29 -1.58 1.77
N ASN A 26 -11.37 -1.35 0.46
CA ASN A 26 -12.37 -1.99 -0.39
C ASN A 26 -12.16 -3.51 -0.44
N ILE A 27 -10.92 -3.98 -0.54
CA ILE A 27 -10.61 -5.42 -0.46
C ILE A 27 -11.07 -5.95 0.90
N GLN A 28 -10.67 -5.32 2.00
CA GLN A 28 -10.97 -5.77 3.36
C GLN A 28 -12.47 -5.82 3.66
N LYS A 29 -13.27 -4.89 3.13
CA LYS A 29 -14.73 -4.91 3.26
C LYS A 29 -15.39 -6.12 2.61
N ASN A 30 -14.75 -6.70 1.60
CA ASN A 30 -15.23 -7.86 0.85
C ASN A 30 -14.57 -9.18 1.25
N LEU A 31 -13.68 -9.18 2.25
CA LEU A 31 -13.11 -10.39 2.81
C LEU A 31 -14.04 -11.05 3.84
N ASP A 32 -13.95 -12.37 3.93
CA ASP A 32 -14.42 -13.11 5.09
C ASP A 32 -13.42 -12.86 6.24
N ARG A 33 -13.72 -11.86 7.06
CA ARG A 33 -12.82 -11.35 8.11
C ARG A 33 -12.65 -12.32 9.27
N ASP A 34 -13.50 -13.33 9.39
CA ASP A 34 -13.34 -14.40 10.37
C ASP A 34 -12.22 -15.36 9.96
N LYS A 35 -11.92 -15.43 8.65
CA LYS A 35 -10.81 -16.23 8.11
C LYS A 35 -9.55 -15.44 7.85
N LEU A 36 -9.69 -14.21 7.33
CA LEU A 36 -8.57 -13.37 6.90
C LEU A 36 -8.84 -11.90 7.20
N ASN A 37 -7.90 -11.24 7.85
CA ASN A 37 -7.98 -9.78 8.07
C ASN A 37 -6.62 -9.13 7.80
N PHE A 38 -6.64 -7.79 7.67
CA PHE A 38 -5.44 -6.99 7.49
C PHE A 38 -5.07 -6.26 8.77
N ASP A 39 -3.76 -6.21 9.07
CA ASP A 39 -3.16 -5.24 9.99
C ASP A 39 -2.33 -4.24 9.18
N TYR A 40 -2.24 -3.00 9.62
CA TYR A 40 -1.63 -1.93 8.86
C TYR A 40 -0.32 -1.48 9.47
N LEU A 41 0.78 -1.62 8.71
CA LEU A 41 2.10 -1.10 9.07
C LEU A 41 2.23 0.34 8.60
N VAL A 42 2.46 1.25 9.54
CA VAL A 42 2.71 2.66 9.28
C VAL A 42 4.11 3.06 9.77
N LEU A 43 4.75 3.97 9.02
CA LEU A 43 6.11 4.44 9.31
C LEU A 43 6.15 5.79 10.05
N HIS A 44 4.98 6.36 10.33
CA HIS A 44 4.80 7.61 11.06
C HIS A 44 3.72 7.41 12.12
N ASP A 45 4.00 7.89 13.33
CA ASP A 45 3.06 7.82 14.44
C ASP A 45 2.22 9.09 14.50
N ARG A 46 1.20 9.14 13.66
CA ARG A 46 0.19 10.19 13.63
C ARG A 46 -1.17 9.59 13.35
N HIS A 47 -2.23 10.23 13.83
CA HIS A 47 -3.58 9.86 13.42
C HIS A 47 -3.82 10.26 11.96
N GLU A 48 -4.48 9.40 11.20
CA GLU A 48 -4.77 9.62 9.77
C GLU A 48 -6.26 9.39 9.48
N ASP A 49 -6.77 10.06 8.44
CA ASP A 49 -8.22 10.22 8.17
C ASP A 49 -9.04 8.93 8.08
N LEU A 50 -8.43 7.82 7.64
CA LEU A 50 -9.11 6.54 7.44
C LEU A 50 -8.75 5.51 8.53
N GLU A 51 -8.02 5.92 9.55
CA GLU A 51 -7.56 5.03 10.63
C GLU A 51 -8.73 4.39 11.39
N ASP A 52 -9.71 5.18 11.79
CA ASP A 52 -10.87 4.68 12.54
C ASP A 52 -11.69 3.66 11.74
N ILE A 53 -11.73 3.80 10.42
CA ILE A 53 -12.42 2.85 9.55
C ILE A 53 -11.73 1.49 9.60
N VAL A 54 -10.40 1.43 9.49
CA VAL A 54 -9.69 0.15 9.49
C VAL A 54 -9.70 -0.49 10.88
N LEU A 55 -9.55 0.31 11.95
CA LEU A 55 -9.66 -0.17 13.33
C LEU A 55 -11.06 -0.73 13.62
N GLY A 56 -12.12 -0.06 13.14
CA GLY A 56 -13.50 -0.54 13.24
C GLY A 56 -13.78 -1.84 12.49
N MET A 57 -12.90 -2.23 11.54
CA MET A 57 -12.95 -3.53 10.86
C MET A 57 -12.13 -4.63 11.58
N GLY A 58 -11.63 -4.37 12.81
CA GLY A 58 -10.85 -5.33 13.58
C GLY A 58 -9.36 -5.39 13.20
N SER A 59 -8.88 -4.42 12.42
CA SER A 59 -7.44 -4.28 12.11
C SER A 59 -6.67 -3.69 13.27
N LYS A 60 -5.36 -3.93 13.29
CA LYS A 60 -4.40 -3.24 14.16
C LYS A 60 -3.59 -2.26 13.34
N LYS A 61 -3.34 -1.07 13.91
CA LYS A 61 -2.29 -0.17 13.44
C LYS A 61 -0.99 -0.56 14.13
N ILE A 62 0.01 -0.91 13.35
CA ILE A 62 1.33 -1.30 13.84
C ILE A 62 2.32 -0.21 13.40
N VAL A 63 2.93 0.46 14.37
CA VAL A 63 3.79 1.62 14.11
C VAL A 63 5.26 1.23 14.18
N ALA A 64 6.00 1.50 13.10
CA ALA A 64 7.45 1.37 13.05
C ALA A 64 8.10 2.75 12.78
N SER A 65 7.70 3.75 13.57
CA SER A 65 8.18 5.13 13.45
C SER A 65 9.54 5.33 14.14
N ALA A 66 10.29 6.31 13.65
CA ALA A 66 11.47 6.86 14.30
C ALA A 66 11.42 8.41 14.31
N ASP A 67 10.21 8.97 14.37
CA ASP A 67 9.98 10.42 14.30
C ASP A 67 10.47 11.15 15.57
N ASP A 68 10.62 10.44 16.68
CA ASP A 68 11.24 10.87 17.93
C ASP A 68 12.76 11.12 17.83
N VAL A 69 13.43 10.59 16.79
CA VAL A 69 14.86 10.73 16.61
C VAL A 69 15.20 11.95 15.76
N ARG A 70 15.81 12.99 16.34
CA ARG A 70 16.14 14.24 15.64
C ARG A 70 17.25 14.09 14.61
N ASN A 71 18.31 13.35 14.92
CA ASN A 71 19.43 13.14 13.99
C ASN A 71 19.00 12.27 12.81
N LYS A 72 19.13 12.77 11.57
CA LYS A 72 18.67 12.10 10.35
C LYS A 72 19.35 10.74 10.12
N PHE A 73 20.64 10.61 10.40
CA PHE A 73 21.37 9.36 10.23
C PHE A 73 20.91 8.31 11.25
N LEU A 74 20.88 8.67 12.52
CA LEU A 74 20.37 7.79 13.59
C LEU A 74 18.89 7.43 13.37
N ARG A 75 18.09 8.35 12.88
CA ARG A 75 16.67 8.09 12.52
C ARG A 75 16.56 6.96 11.50
N GLY A 76 17.41 6.93 10.48
CA GLY A 76 17.44 5.85 9.50
C GLY A 76 17.71 4.49 10.15
N ILE A 77 18.78 4.42 10.96
CA ILE A 77 19.17 3.18 11.66
C ILE A 77 18.08 2.73 12.63
N THR A 78 17.57 3.67 13.45
CA THR A 78 16.50 3.38 14.42
C THR A 78 15.24 2.88 13.73
N ARG A 79 14.85 3.46 12.61
CA ARG A 79 13.69 3.00 11.83
C ARG A 79 13.88 1.57 11.35
N TRP A 80 15.06 1.21 10.84
CA TRP A 80 15.33 -0.16 10.38
C TRP A 80 15.29 -1.16 11.54
N TYR A 81 15.90 -0.80 12.67
CA TYR A 81 15.86 -1.63 13.87
C TYR A 81 14.42 -1.83 14.37
N ARG A 82 13.64 -0.74 14.50
CA ARG A 82 12.25 -0.80 14.94
C ARG A 82 11.39 -1.62 13.97
N LEU A 83 11.59 -1.45 12.67
CA LEU A 83 10.88 -2.22 11.65
C LEU A 83 11.20 -3.72 11.75
N TYR A 84 12.47 -4.08 11.89
CA TYR A 84 12.88 -5.47 12.14
C TYR A 84 12.21 -6.02 13.40
N ARG A 85 12.26 -5.29 14.52
CA ARG A 85 11.62 -5.69 15.78
C ARG A 85 10.11 -5.83 15.59
N THR A 86 9.46 -4.94 14.87
CA THR A 86 8.03 -5.00 14.57
C THR A 86 7.66 -6.33 13.91
N PHE A 87 8.38 -6.77 12.88
CA PHE A 87 8.12 -8.06 12.25
C PHE A 87 8.33 -9.24 13.19
N LYS A 88 9.40 -9.19 13.99
CA LYS A 88 9.78 -10.29 14.88
C LYS A 88 8.85 -10.40 16.08
N ASP A 89 8.61 -9.28 16.77
CA ASP A 89 7.87 -9.26 18.03
C ASP A 89 6.36 -9.52 17.81
N ASN A 90 5.83 -9.11 16.67
CA ASN A 90 4.44 -9.42 16.26
C ASN A 90 4.29 -10.75 15.52
N ASN A 91 5.39 -11.54 15.39
CA ASN A 91 5.39 -12.85 14.73
C ASN A 91 4.74 -12.84 13.33
N ILE A 92 5.02 -11.78 12.55
CA ILE A 92 4.44 -11.57 11.22
C ILE A 92 4.86 -12.71 10.29
N LYS A 93 3.88 -13.38 9.67
CA LYS A 93 4.12 -14.49 8.73
C LYS A 93 3.98 -14.07 7.28
N VAL A 94 3.06 -13.16 7.01
CA VAL A 94 2.74 -12.70 5.65
C VAL A 94 2.79 -11.17 5.62
N LEU A 95 3.53 -10.64 4.65
CA LEU A 95 3.63 -9.22 4.37
C LEU A 95 3.09 -8.93 2.96
N HIS A 96 2.10 -8.06 2.87
CA HIS A 96 1.65 -7.45 1.61
C HIS A 96 2.21 -6.03 1.53
N LEU A 97 3.28 -5.87 0.78
CA LEU A 97 3.96 -4.59 0.61
C LEU A 97 3.38 -3.84 -0.58
N ASN A 98 2.63 -2.77 -0.32
CA ASN A 98 2.22 -1.80 -1.33
C ASN A 98 3.31 -0.75 -1.48
N GLY A 99 4.02 -0.75 -2.60
CA GLY A 99 5.20 0.09 -2.70
C GLY A 99 5.71 0.38 -4.09
N GLY A 100 6.79 1.11 -4.09
CA GLY A 100 7.64 1.41 -5.25
C GLY A 100 9.00 0.71 -5.14
N PRO A 101 9.83 0.79 -6.21
CA PRO A 101 11.00 -0.10 -6.33
C PRO A 101 12.18 0.22 -5.42
N SER A 102 12.32 1.41 -4.89
CA SER A 102 13.62 1.84 -4.30
C SER A 102 13.74 1.70 -2.79
N SER A 103 12.87 2.34 -2.04
CA SER A 103 12.97 2.35 -0.57
C SER A 103 12.38 1.10 0.08
N ASP A 104 11.49 0.43 -0.65
CA ASP A 104 10.64 -0.58 -0.07
C ASP A 104 11.30 -1.96 -0.03
N MET A 105 12.33 -2.19 -0.85
CA MET A 105 13.15 -3.41 -0.74
C MET A 105 13.88 -3.52 0.60
N ASN A 106 14.18 -2.42 1.27
CA ASN A 106 14.70 -2.46 2.65
C ASN A 106 13.69 -3.11 3.60
N ILE A 107 12.38 -2.85 3.42
CA ILE A 107 11.32 -3.47 4.19
C ILE A 107 11.28 -4.98 3.93
N VAL A 108 11.41 -5.39 2.65
CA VAL A 108 11.46 -6.79 2.25
C VAL A 108 12.64 -7.53 2.90
N PHE A 109 13.85 -6.95 2.85
CA PHE A 109 15.04 -7.55 3.47
C PHE A 109 14.87 -7.71 4.98
N LEU A 110 14.38 -6.70 5.67
CA LEU A 110 14.14 -6.76 7.11
C LEU A 110 13.04 -7.76 7.47
N ALA A 111 11.98 -7.83 6.68
CA ALA A 111 10.91 -8.81 6.85
C ALA A 111 11.45 -10.25 6.73
N LYS A 112 12.22 -10.54 5.68
CA LYS A 112 12.84 -11.87 5.49
C LYS A 112 13.82 -12.20 6.60
N LEU A 113 14.66 -11.25 7.02
CA LEU A 113 15.61 -11.41 8.13
C LEU A 113 14.87 -11.70 9.45
N ALA A 114 13.71 -11.08 9.66
CA ALA A 114 12.86 -11.30 10.84
C ALA A 114 12.07 -12.62 10.80
N GLY A 115 12.09 -13.35 9.67
CA GLY A 115 11.44 -14.66 9.51
C GLY A 115 10.03 -14.61 8.90
N VAL A 116 9.67 -13.50 8.22
CA VAL A 116 8.45 -13.43 7.42
C VAL A 116 8.50 -14.47 6.30
N LYS A 117 7.49 -15.34 6.25
CA LYS A 117 7.47 -16.50 5.36
C LYS A 117 7.09 -16.12 3.93
N HIS A 118 6.13 -15.22 3.77
CA HIS A 118 5.64 -14.82 2.46
C HIS A 118 5.60 -13.31 2.32
N VAL A 119 6.21 -12.78 1.25
CA VAL A 119 6.21 -11.38 0.90
C VAL A 119 5.58 -11.21 -0.48
N THR A 120 4.44 -10.52 -0.53
CA THR A 120 3.84 -10.04 -1.76
C THR A 120 4.29 -8.60 -2.00
N PHE A 121 4.89 -8.31 -3.15
CA PHE A 121 5.23 -6.96 -3.56
C PHE A 121 4.21 -6.47 -4.58
N HIS A 122 3.40 -5.47 -4.20
CA HIS A 122 2.33 -4.91 -5.01
C HIS A 122 2.67 -3.49 -5.43
N THR A 123 2.88 -3.26 -6.73
CA THR A 123 3.21 -1.94 -7.26
C THR A 123 2.00 -1.23 -7.85
N HIS A 124 1.88 0.07 -7.52
CA HIS A 124 0.75 0.90 -7.93
C HIS A 124 1.17 2.10 -8.80
N ASN A 125 2.47 2.35 -8.92
CA ASN A 125 2.99 3.55 -9.56
C ASN A 125 3.89 3.21 -10.74
N ALA A 126 3.84 4.07 -11.75
CA ALA A 126 4.74 4.07 -12.90
C ALA A 126 5.33 5.47 -13.09
N GLY A 127 6.58 5.51 -13.52
CA GLY A 127 7.26 6.75 -13.90
C GLY A 127 8.22 7.32 -12.85
N SER A 128 9.06 8.24 -13.32
CA SER A 128 10.19 8.80 -12.56
C SER A 128 9.80 9.69 -11.38
N ALA A 129 8.56 10.18 -11.33
CA ALA A 129 8.04 10.98 -10.22
C ALA A 129 7.99 10.23 -8.88
N VAL A 130 8.10 8.90 -8.90
CA VAL A 130 8.22 8.06 -7.70
C VAL A 130 9.57 8.25 -7.00
N TYR A 131 10.60 8.66 -7.74
CA TYR A 131 11.93 8.84 -7.19
C TYR A 131 12.11 10.23 -6.59
N ARG A 132 12.55 10.28 -5.34
CA ARG A 132 12.83 11.54 -4.63
C ARG A 132 14.14 12.21 -5.08
N ASN A 133 15.13 11.42 -5.53
CA ASN A 133 16.44 11.90 -5.92
C ASN A 133 17.20 10.84 -6.74
N LYS A 134 18.40 11.22 -7.27
CA LYS A 134 19.27 10.33 -8.06
C LYS A 134 19.70 9.07 -7.29
N ILE A 135 19.91 9.16 -5.98
CA ILE A 135 20.30 8.02 -5.13
C ILE A 135 19.18 6.99 -5.12
N SER A 136 17.93 7.42 -5.02
CA SER A 136 16.76 6.51 -5.08
C SER A 136 16.70 5.74 -6.40
N VAL A 137 17.07 6.37 -7.51
CA VAL A 137 17.14 5.71 -8.82
C VAL A 137 18.22 4.63 -8.84
N ILE A 138 19.44 4.97 -8.36
CA ILE A 138 20.57 4.05 -8.29
C ILE A 138 20.20 2.84 -7.41
N MET A 139 19.68 3.08 -6.22
CA MET A 139 19.24 2.03 -5.31
C MET A 139 18.14 1.15 -5.92
N SER A 140 17.16 1.74 -6.59
CA SER A 140 16.13 0.98 -7.27
C SER A 140 16.70 0.03 -8.32
N ASN A 141 17.63 0.52 -9.15
CA ASN A 141 18.28 -0.29 -10.17
C ASN A 141 19.13 -1.41 -9.56
N ALA A 142 19.80 -1.15 -8.43
CA ALA A 142 20.56 -2.16 -7.70
C ALA A 142 19.68 -3.22 -7.03
N TYR A 143 18.51 -2.86 -6.55
CA TYR A 143 17.60 -3.78 -5.85
C TYR A 143 16.73 -4.62 -6.79
N LYS A 144 16.38 -4.10 -7.98
CA LYS A 144 15.55 -4.84 -8.94
C LYS A 144 16.04 -6.26 -9.22
N PRO A 145 17.32 -6.52 -9.54
CA PRO A 145 17.80 -7.86 -9.79
C PRO A 145 17.69 -8.81 -8.61
N LEU A 146 17.69 -8.28 -7.38
CA LEU A 146 17.61 -9.05 -6.14
C LEU A 146 16.17 -9.42 -5.76
N MET A 147 15.15 -8.73 -6.29
CA MET A 147 13.76 -8.96 -5.93
C MET A 147 13.33 -10.44 -6.01
N PRO A 148 13.68 -11.21 -7.06
CA PRO A 148 13.23 -12.60 -7.17
C PRO A 148 13.75 -13.54 -6.06
N ALA A 149 14.80 -13.14 -5.35
CA ALA A 149 15.34 -13.94 -4.24
C ALA A 149 14.62 -13.68 -2.90
N PHE A 150 13.88 -12.58 -2.79
CA PHE A 150 13.27 -12.14 -1.53
C PHE A 150 11.77 -11.92 -1.60
N VAL A 151 11.22 -11.77 -2.80
CA VAL A 151 9.79 -11.54 -3.04
C VAL A 151 9.17 -12.83 -3.55
N ASP A 152 8.14 -13.32 -2.87
CA ASP A 152 7.48 -14.59 -3.19
C ASP A 152 6.34 -14.41 -4.21
N SER A 153 5.72 -13.22 -4.24
CA SER A 153 4.62 -12.90 -5.17
C SER A 153 4.75 -11.47 -5.70
N PHE A 154 4.62 -11.31 -7.01
CA PHE A 154 4.66 -10.02 -7.70
C PHE A 154 3.27 -9.64 -8.14
N TRP A 155 2.77 -8.47 -7.72
CA TRP A 155 1.47 -7.94 -8.11
C TRP A 155 1.62 -6.53 -8.66
N ALA A 156 0.84 -6.20 -9.69
CA ALA A 156 0.86 -4.86 -10.29
C ALA A 156 -0.54 -4.41 -10.69
N CYS A 157 -0.86 -3.14 -10.45
CA CYS A 157 -2.14 -2.55 -10.85
C CYS A 157 -2.23 -2.24 -12.36
N SER A 158 -1.10 -2.24 -13.06
CA SER A 158 -1.01 -2.04 -14.52
C SER A 158 0.26 -2.66 -15.08
N SER A 159 0.28 -2.91 -16.39
CA SER A 159 1.48 -3.35 -17.09
C SER A 159 2.61 -2.34 -17.01
N LEU A 160 2.31 -1.04 -17.05
CA LEU A 160 3.28 0.03 -16.88
C LEU A 160 3.91 0.02 -15.49
N ALA A 161 3.10 -0.18 -14.43
CA ALA A 161 3.63 -0.31 -13.07
C ALA A 161 4.55 -1.53 -12.93
N ALA A 162 4.19 -2.66 -13.54
CA ALA A 162 5.05 -3.85 -13.56
C ALA A 162 6.39 -3.58 -14.27
N GLN A 163 6.37 -3.02 -15.48
CA GLN A 163 7.56 -2.67 -16.26
C GLN A 163 8.48 -1.71 -15.51
N PHE A 164 7.89 -0.73 -14.82
CA PHE A 164 8.64 0.24 -14.05
C PHE A 164 9.30 -0.37 -12.81
N SER A 165 8.57 -1.22 -12.07
CA SER A 165 8.97 -1.67 -10.74
C SER A 165 9.72 -3.00 -10.73
N PHE A 166 9.39 -3.94 -11.62
CA PHE A 166 9.90 -5.29 -11.56
C PHE A 166 11.11 -5.55 -12.47
N PRO A 167 11.93 -6.56 -12.17
CA PRO A 167 12.97 -7.03 -13.07
C PRO A 167 12.39 -7.44 -14.43
N LYS A 168 13.12 -7.16 -15.51
CA LYS A 168 12.73 -7.53 -16.88
C LYS A 168 12.29 -9.00 -17.00
N LYS A 169 12.99 -9.92 -16.32
CA LYS A 169 12.67 -11.34 -16.29
C LYS A 169 11.25 -11.63 -15.76
N ILE A 170 10.82 -10.93 -14.72
CA ILE A 170 9.47 -11.09 -14.14
C ILE A 170 8.40 -10.58 -15.12
N VAL A 171 8.68 -9.46 -15.79
CA VAL A 171 7.72 -8.85 -16.73
C VAL A 171 7.58 -9.66 -18.00
N VAL A 172 8.70 -10.03 -18.65
CA VAL A 172 8.71 -10.74 -19.93
C VAL A 172 8.09 -12.13 -19.79
N ASN A 173 8.39 -12.84 -18.71
CA ASN A 173 7.85 -14.17 -18.45
C ASN A 173 6.44 -14.13 -17.82
N GLN A 174 5.86 -12.92 -17.64
CA GLN A 174 4.54 -12.72 -17.04
C GLN A 174 4.38 -13.39 -15.65
N VAL A 175 5.47 -13.42 -14.86
CA VAL A 175 5.48 -14.00 -13.50
C VAL A 175 4.94 -13.00 -12.48
N TYR A 176 3.96 -12.21 -12.83
CA TYR A 176 3.27 -11.31 -11.91
C TYR A 176 1.76 -11.40 -12.11
N LYS A 177 1.01 -11.10 -11.06
CA LYS A 177 -0.45 -11.01 -11.12
C LYS A 177 -0.86 -9.58 -11.43
N PHE A 178 -1.76 -9.42 -12.38
CA PHE A 178 -2.44 -8.16 -12.63
C PHE A 178 -3.61 -8.00 -11.66
N ILE A 179 -3.52 -7.01 -10.78
CA ILE A 179 -4.54 -6.70 -9.77
C ILE A 179 -4.92 -5.22 -9.94
N PRO A 180 -5.94 -4.90 -10.71
CA PRO A 180 -6.38 -3.52 -10.90
C PRO A 180 -6.89 -2.91 -9.60
N ASN A 181 -6.72 -1.60 -9.45
CA ASN A 181 -7.28 -0.88 -8.32
C ASN A 181 -8.80 -0.88 -8.41
N GLY A 182 -9.44 -1.69 -7.58
CA GLY A 182 -10.91 -1.79 -7.51
C GLY A 182 -11.52 -0.60 -6.79
N ILE A 183 -12.70 -0.20 -7.24
CA ILE A 183 -13.55 0.80 -6.60
C ILE A 183 -14.95 0.21 -6.33
N ALA A 184 -15.64 0.75 -5.35
CA ALA A 184 -17.04 0.39 -5.05
C ALA A 184 -17.95 1.06 -6.10
N LEU A 185 -18.27 0.36 -7.18
CA LEU A 185 -18.99 0.89 -8.34
C LEU A 185 -20.33 1.53 -7.99
N GLU A 186 -21.03 0.96 -7.01
CA GLU A 186 -22.32 1.46 -6.53
C GLU A 186 -22.27 2.90 -6.01
N LYS A 187 -21.11 3.35 -5.53
CA LYS A 187 -20.92 4.73 -5.04
C LYS A 187 -20.72 5.75 -6.15
N TYR A 188 -20.38 5.28 -7.35
CA TYR A 188 -20.03 6.12 -8.50
C TYR A 188 -20.99 5.90 -9.68
N ALA A 189 -22.01 5.04 -9.49
CA ALA A 189 -23.05 4.84 -10.49
C ALA A 189 -23.79 6.15 -10.73
N PHE A 190 -24.17 6.38 -12.02
CA PHE A 190 -24.95 7.55 -12.36
C PHE A 190 -26.34 7.49 -11.71
N ASP A 191 -26.70 8.57 -11.03
CA ASP A 191 -28.02 8.78 -10.43
C ASP A 191 -28.57 10.14 -10.86
N LEU A 192 -29.69 10.12 -11.56
CA LEU A 192 -30.31 11.33 -12.09
C LEU A 192 -30.79 12.24 -10.97
N THR A 193 -31.35 11.70 -9.91
CA THR A 193 -31.89 12.45 -8.77
C THR A 193 -30.77 13.21 -8.04
N ILE A 194 -29.67 12.48 -7.77
CA ILE A 194 -28.47 13.09 -7.16
C ILE A 194 -27.89 14.15 -8.08
N ARG A 195 -27.79 13.87 -9.40
CA ARG A 195 -27.29 14.83 -10.38
C ARG A 195 -28.11 16.10 -10.38
N GLU A 196 -29.43 16.03 -10.44
CA GLU A 196 -30.31 17.20 -10.49
C GLU A 196 -30.24 17.99 -9.19
N LYS A 197 -30.19 17.31 -8.04
CA LYS A 197 -30.00 17.95 -6.74
C LYS A 197 -28.69 18.76 -6.71
N VAL A 198 -27.57 18.13 -7.02
CA VAL A 198 -26.25 18.79 -6.98
C VAL A 198 -26.19 19.96 -7.97
N ARG A 199 -26.80 19.84 -9.16
CA ARG A 199 -26.84 20.95 -10.13
C ARG A 199 -27.66 22.13 -9.62
N ARG A 200 -28.79 21.91 -8.92
CA ARG A 200 -29.55 22.95 -8.25
C ARG A 200 -28.74 23.62 -7.15
N ASP A 201 -28.13 22.81 -6.28
CA ASP A 201 -27.33 23.32 -5.15
C ASP A 201 -26.15 24.21 -5.62
N LEU A 202 -25.63 23.94 -6.81
CA LEU A 202 -24.57 24.74 -7.45
C LEU A 202 -25.06 25.86 -8.39
N GLY A 203 -26.36 25.97 -8.65
CA GLY A 203 -26.94 26.98 -9.57
C GLY A 203 -26.49 26.78 -11.04
N VAL A 204 -26.33 25.53 -11.48
CA VAL A 204 -25.80 25.18 -12.80
C VAL A 204 -26.70 24.24 -13.60
N GLU A 205 -28.02 24.25 -13.34
CA GLU A 205 -28.99 23.29 -13.90
C GLU A 205 -28.94 23.21 -15.43
N ASN A 206 -28.89 24.36 -16.10
CA ASN A 206 -28.92 24.49 -17.55
C ASN A 206 -27.55 24.78 -18.16
N LYS A 207 -26.44 24.59 -17.40
CA LYS A 207 -25.09 24.89 -17.88
C LYS A 207 -24.35 23.62 -18.27
N PHE A 208 -23.47 23.74 -19.27
CA PHE A 208 -22.44 22.73 -19.47
C PHE A 208 -21.38 22.90 -18.37
N VAL A 209 -21.09 21.81 -17.65
CA VAL A 209 -20.16 21.84 -16.50
C VAL A 209 -19.00 20.92 -16.76
N ILE A 210 -17.79 21.46 -16.63
CA ILE A 210 -16.55 20.69 -16.59
C ILE A 210 -16.08 20.69 -15.13
N GLY A 211 -15.90 19.48 -14.58
CA GLY A 211 -15.40 19.27 -13.22
C GLY A 211 -14.01 18.65 -13.23
N HIS A 212 -13.20 19.01 -12.24
CA HIS A 212 -11.91 18.37 -11.97
C HIS A 212 -11.81 18.03 -10.48
N ALA A 213 -11.47 16.80 -10.18
CA ALA A 213 -11.16 16.36 -8.82
C ALA A 213 -9.69 15.95 -8.74
N GLY A 214 -8.93 16.59 -7.86
CA GLY A 214 -7.50 16.33 -7.73
C GLY A 214 -6.93 16.90 -6.45
N ARG A 215 -5.69 16.50 -6.13
CA ARG A 215 -4.93 17.10 -5.04
C ARG A 215 -4.15 18.27 -5.60
N PHE A 216 -4.27 19.42 -4.96
CA PHE A 216 -3.40 20.58 -5.21
C PHE A 216 -2.14 20.40 -4.36
N ASN A 217 -0.97 20.35 -5.01
CA ASN A 217 0.36 20.26 -4.39
C ASN A 217 1.09 21.58 -4.57
#